data_c0f1cecbcf2b302f3379cd33389ac32d
#
_entry.id   c0f1cecbcf2b302f3379cd33389ac32d
#
_cell.length_a   1.000
_cell.length_b   1.000
_cell.length_c   1.000
_cell.angle_alpha   90.00
_cell.angle_beta   90.00
_cell.angle_gamma   90.00
#
_symmetry.space_group_name_H-M   'P 1'
#
loop_
_entity.id
_entity.type
_entity.pdbx_description
1 polymer ?
#
loop_
_entity_poly.entity_id
_entity_poly.type
_entity_poly.pdbx_seq_one_letter_code
_entity_poly.pdbx_strand_id
1 'polypeptide(L)'
;TWLGNLVTILGGDYHKISCRGEFGNLSINHNYTVVRFDTMTAWGEFDDLRKFIQFKYPSVFIYYRSEEPGMGYYGTNDVNSEYLPRIKVEEGYQESYYYSNWEEVFQFLSEKIGTEIHSMEEMNRLLDIYNTEHDDDSILVIEFRLDKDCSDVADRLSDKYLSV
;
A
#
# COMPACT_ATOMS: atom_id res chain seq x y z
N THR A 1 -4.34 -16.73 -6.74
CA THR A 1 -3.59 -17.22 -7.93
C THR A 1 -2.14 -16.80 -7.83
N TRP A 2 -1.20 -17.71 -8.12
CA TRP A 2 0.23 -17.43 -8.05
C TRP A 2 0.69 -16.35 -9.05
N LEU A 3 1.46 -15.37 -8.57
CA LEU A 3 1.96 -14.25 -9.38
C LEU A 3 2.88 -14.68 -10.55
N GLY A 4 3.59 -15.81 -10.43
CA GLY A 4 4.39 -16.35 -11.52
C GLY A 4 3.57 -16.72 -12.77
N ASN A 5 2.29 -17.07 -12.60
CA ASN A 5 1.39 -17.28 -13.74
C ASN A 5 1.14 -15.97 -14.49
N LEU A 6 0.98 -14.84 -13.77
CA LEU A 6 0.84 -13.53 -14.37
C LEU A 6 2.10 -13.17 -15.18
N VAL A 7 3.29 -13.36 -14.59
CA VAL A 7 4.57 -13.13 -15.29
C VAL A 7 4.65 -13.93 -16.59
N THR A 8 4.30 -15.22 -16.54
CA THR A 8 4.32 -16.12 -17.71
C THR A 8 3.34 -15.66 -18.80
N ILE A 9 2.09 -15.32 -18.40
CA ILE A 9 1.06 -14.84 -19.35
C ILE A 9 1.51 -13.54 -20.03
N LEU A 10 2.20 -12.68 -19.29
CA LEU A 10 2.77 -11.45 -19.80
C LEU A 10 4.06 -11.68 -20.63
N GLY A 11 4.52 -12.93 -20.79
CA GLY A 11 5.69 -13.29 -21.58
C GLY A 11 7.01 -12.99 -20.87
N GLY A 12 7.03 -12.95 -19.55
CA GLY A 12 8.22 -12.84 -18.72
C GLY A 12 8.71 -14.20 -18.22
N ASP A 13 9.91 -14.19 -17.66
CA ASP A 13 10.51 -15.36 -17.01
C ASP A 13 10.38 -15.24 -15.48
N TYR A 14 9.53 -16.04 -14.89
CA TYR A 14 9.31 -16.02 -13.44
C TYR A 14 10.52 -16.46 -12.59
N HIS A 15 11.56 -17.03 -13.22
CA HIS A 15 12.84 -17.31 -12.55
C HIS A 15 13.71 -16.06 -12.41
N LYS A 16 13.46 -15.03 -13.23
CA LYS A 16 14.23 -13.79 -13.24
C LYS A 16 13.49 -12.62 -12.58
N ILE A 17 12.17 -12.72 -12.44
CA ILE A 17 11.31 -11.68 -11.89
C ILE A 17 10.79 -12.14 -10.53
N SER A 18 11.02 -11.36 -9.49
CA SER A 18 10.51 -11.66 -8.14
C SER A 18 8.97 -11.65 -8.17
N CYS A 19 8.38 -12.84 -7.98
CA CYS A 19 6.92 -13.03 -8.04
C CYS A 19 6.44 -14.10 -7.04
N ARG A 20 7.17 -14.27 -5.92
CA ARG A 20 6.80 -15.21 -4.86
C ARG A 20 5.63 -14.69 -4.06
N GLY A 21 4.42 -15.00 -4.51
CA GLY A 21 3.19 -14.61 -3.84
C GLY A 21 1.97 -14.96 -4.66
N GLU A 22 0.84 -14.59 -4.13
CA GLU A 22 -0.47 -14.80 -4.76
C GLU A 22 -1.17 -13.47 -4.97
N PHE A 23 -2.08 -13.43 -5.94
CA PHE A 23 -3.01 -12.31 -6.09
C PHE A 23 -4.45 -12.78 -6.00
N GLY A 24 -5.30 -11.89 -5.51
CA GLY A 24 -6.74 -12.09 -5.36
C GLY A 24 -7.49 -10.78 -5.48
N ASN A 25 -8.78 -10.83 -5.22
CA ASN A 25 -9.68 -9.66 -5.17
C ASN A 25 -9.59 -8.77 -6.42
N LEU A 26 -9.41 -9.41 -7.59
CA LEU A 26 -9.30 -8.69 -8.86
C LEU A 26 -10.62 -7.98 -9.17
N SER A 27 -10.55 -6.69 -9.40
CA SER A 27 -11.66 -5.87 -9.85
C SER A 27 -11.24 -4.93 -10.98
N ILE A 28 -12.19 -4.63 -11.86
CA ILE A 28 -12.01 -3.70 -12.99
C ILE A 28 -13.17 -2.71 -12.94
N ASN A 29 -12.87 -1.42 -13.05
CA ASN A 29 -13.93 -0.42 -13.10
C ASN A 29 -14.74 -0.51 -14.40
N HIS A 30 -15.93 0.11 -14.43
CA HIS A 30 -16.91 -0.02 -15.52
C HIS A 30 -16.42 0.47 -16.89
N ASN A 31 -15.44 1.38 -16.93
CA ASN A 31 -14.83 1.89 -18.18
C ASN A 31 -13.49 1.25 -18.52
N TYR A 32 -13.10 0.20 -17.81
CA TYR A 32 -11.89 -0.59 -18.05
C TYR A 32 -10.58 0.22 -18.01
N THR A 33 -10.56 1.30 -17.24
CA THR A 33 -9.37 2.17 -17.10
C THR A 33 -8.58 1.90 -15.82
N VAL A 34 -9.18 1.25 -14.82
CA VAL A 34 -8.55 0.92 -13.55
C VAL A 34 -8.74 -0.55 -13.22
N VAL A 35 -7.64 -1.23 -12.98
CA VAL A 35 -7.59 -2.60 -12.45
C VAL A 35 -7.06 -2.54 -11.03
N ARG A 36 -7.73 -3.20 -10.10
CA ARG A 36 -7.28 -3.35 -8.71
C ARG A 36 -7.18 -4.82 -8.36
N PHE A 37 -6.18 -5.16 -7.61
CA PHE A 37 -6.03 -6.49 -7.03
C PHE A 37 -5.14 -6.42 -5.79
N ASP A 38 -5.36 -7.34 -4.88
CA ASP A 38 -4.53 -7.52 -3.70
C ASP A 38 -3.46 -8.56 -3.98
N THR A 39 -2.30 -8.39 -3.36
CA THR A 39 -1.22 -9.38 -3.41
C THR A 39 -0.83 -9.78 -2.00
N MET A 40 -0.68 -11.08 -1.79
CA MET A 40 -0.03 -11.61 -0.59
C MET A 40 1.38 -12.02 -0.98
N THR A 41 2.34 -11.21 -0.55
CA THR A 41 3.74 -11.31 -0.92
C THR A 41 4.60 -11.56 0.33
N ALA A 42 5.80 -12.11 0.16
CA ALA A 42 6.76 -12.21 1.24
C ALA A 42 7.64 -10.95 1.25
N TRP A 43 7.71 -10.27 2.40
CA TRP A 43 8.67 -9.18 2.68
C TRP A 43 8.42 -7.84 1.98
N GLY A 44 7.21 -7.55 1.53
CA GLY A 44 6.83 -6.29 0.93
C GLY A 44 6.37 -6.40 -0.53
N GLU A 45 6.27 -5.26 -1.23
CA GLU A 45 5.83 -5.21 -2.61
C GLU A 45 6.86 -5.81 -3.58
N PHE A 46 6.41 -6.31 -4.71
CA PHE A 46 7.29 -6.83 -5.76
C PHE A 46 7.65 -5.77 -6.79
N ASP A 47 8.65 -4.99 -6.44
CA ASP A 47 9.20 -3.94 -7.29
C ASP A 47 9.62 -4.47 -8.69
N ASP A 48 10.25 -5.62 -8.76
CA ASP A 48 10.63 -6.27 -10.03
C ASP A 48 9.42 -6.56 -10.92
N LEU A 49 8.32 -7.08 -10.34
CA LEU A 49 7.09 -7.37 -11.10
C LEU A 49 6.42 -6.09 -11.59
N ARG A 50 6.33 -5.08 -10.74
CA ARG A 50 5.78 -3.77 -11.09
C ARG A 50 6.55 -3.14 -12.24
N LYS A 51 7.88 -3.11 -12.14
CA LYS A 51 8.78 -2.59 -13.17
C LYS A 51 8.67 -3.36 -14.48
N PHE A 52 8.59 -4.68 -14.41
CA PHE A 52 8.38 -5.52 -15.59
C PHE A 52 7.09 -5.17 -16.33
N ILE A 53 5.98 -5.00 -15.59
CA ILE A 53 4.69 -4.61 -16.18
C ILE A 53 4.78 -3.22 -16.80
N GLN A 54 5.36 -2.23 -16.10
CA GLN A 54 5.53 -0.87 -16.62
C GLN A 54 6.44 -0.82 -17.85
N PHE A 55 7.54 -1.59 -17.86
CA PHE A 55 8.41 -1.70 -19.04
C PHE A 55 7.65 -2.25 -20.26
N LYS A 56 6.84 -3.29 -20.05
CA LYS A 56 6.06 -3.93 -21.10
C LYS A 56 4.89 -3.07 -21.60
N TYR A 57 4.31 -2.31 -20.72
CA TYR A 57 3.14 -1.44 -20.95
C TYR A 57 3.41 -0.03 -20.44
N PRO A 58 4.19 0.79 -21.17
CA PRO A 58 4.63 2.11 -20.69
C PRO A 58 3.50 3.11 -20.42
N SER A 59 2.31 2.88 -20.97
CA SER A 59 1.12 3.69 -20.74
C SER A 59 0.34 3.30 -19.47
N VAL A 60 0.74 2.23 -18.79
CA VAL A 60 0.12 1.77 -17.54
C VAL A 60 0.84 2.39 -16.36
N PHE A 61 0.12 3.11 -15.52
CA PHE A 61 0.62 3.58 -14.23
C PHE A 61 0.22 2.58 -13.16
N ILE A 62 1.17 2.17 -12.31
CA ILE A 62 0.93 1.21 -11.24
C ILE A 62 1.12 1.91 -9.90
N TYR A 63 0.01 2.07 -9.19
CA TYR A 63 0.00 2.52 -7.81
C TYR A 63 -0.04 1.32 -6.90
N TYR A 64 0.67 1.39 -5.78
CA TYR A 64 0.66 0.35 -4.77
C TYR A 64 0.62 0.92 -3.36
N ARG A 65 0.13 0.13 -2.45
CA ARG A 65 0.26 0.28 -1.00
C ARG A 65 0.71 -1.04 -0.43
N SER A 66 1.77 -1.04 0.35
CA SER A 66 2.37 -2.22 0.93
C SER A 66 2.42 -2.12 2.44
N GLU A 67 2.06 -3.20 3.10
CA GLU A 67 2.03 -3.34 4.54
C GLU A 67 2.83 -4.59 4.95
N GLU A 68 3.83 -4.41 5.78
CA GLU A 68 4.59 -5.48 6.43
C GLU A 68 4.74 -5.15 7.93
N PRO A 69 3.68 -5.43 8.70
CA PRO A 69 3.64 -5.05 10.12
C PRO A 69 4.78 -5.66 10.93
N GLY A 70 5.22 -6.89 10.61
CA GLY A 70 6.32 -7.55 11.28
C GLY A 70 7.66 -6.84 11.15
N MET A 71 7.83 -6.02 10.12
CA MET A 71 9.00 -5.17 9.88
C MET A 71 8.74 -3.68 10.17
N GLY A 72 7.53 -3.32 10.57
CA GLY A 72 7.13 -1.93 10.72
C GLY A 72 7.17 -1.14 9.42
N TYR A 73 7.00 -1.82 8.27
CA TYR A 73 7.02 -1.18 6.97
C TYR A 73 5.62 -0.93 6.44
N TYR A 74 5.36 0.32 6.09
CA TYR A 74 4.13 0.79 5.46
C TYR A 74 4.52 1.79 4.37
N GLY A 75 4.35 1.42 3.11
CA GLY A 75 4.81 2.21 1.97
C GLY A 75 3.78 2.33 0.86
N THR A 76 3.82 3.44 0.13
CA THR A 76 2.99 3.70 -1.06
C THR A 76 3.73 4.60 -2.05
N ASN A 77 3.38 4.49 -3.32
CA ASN A 77 3.80 5.45 -4.35
C ASN A 77 2.68 6.39 -4.80
N ASP A 78 1.49 6.30 -4.21
CA ASP A 78 0.38 7.20 -4.52
C ASP A 78 0.49 8.50 -3.73
N VAL A 79 1.26 9.44 -4.26
CA VAL A 79 1.60 10.71 -3.60
C VAL A 79 0.38 11.54 -3.23
N ASN A 80 -0.66 11.49 -4.06
CA ASN A 80 -1.86 12.30 -3.90
C ASN A 80 -3.01 11.56 -3.19
N SER A 81 -2.81 10.30 -2.81
CA SER A 81 -3.89 9.42 -2.30
C SER A 81 -5.10 9.36 -3.24
N GLU A 82 -4.86 9.40 -4.55
CA GLU A 82 -5.91 9.43 -5.56
C GLU A 82 -6.60 8.07 -5.70
N TYR A 83 -5.84 6.98 -5.58
CA TYR A 83 -6.32 5.61 -5.74
C TYR A 83 -6.27 4.81 -4.45
N LEU A 84 -5.33 5.13 -3.56
CA LEU A 84 -5.04 4.36 -2.35
C LEU A 84 -4.97 5.29 -1.13
N PRO A 85 -5.78 5.05 -0.10
CA PRO A 85 -5.69 5.80 1.15
C PRO A 85 -4.29 5.70 1.76
N ARG A 86 -3.81 6.80 2.36
CA ARG A 86 -2.45 6.93 2.88
C ARG A 86 -2.33 6.82 4.39
N ILE A 87 -3.44 6.85 5.11
CA ILE A 87 -3.44 6.77 6.55
C ILE A 87 -4.26 5.56 6.97
N LYS A 88 -3.69 4.73 7.83
CA LYS A 88 -4.35 3.58 8.45
C LYS A 88 -4.58 3.87 9.91
N VAL A 89 -5.76 3.57 10.40
CA VAL A 89 -6.09 3.54 11.81
C VAL A 89 -6.41 2.10 12.17
N GLU A 90 -5.66 1.53 13.09
CA GLU A 90 -5.91 0.21 13.68
C GLU A 90 -6.54 0.37 15.04
N GLU A 91 -7.62 -0.36 15.29
CA GLU A 91 -8.33 -0.39 16.56
C GLU A 91 -8.26 -1.81 17.13
N GLY A 92 -7.56 -1.97 18.24
CA GLY A 92 -7.29 -3.28 18.80
C GLY A 92 -6.57 -4.19 17.82
N TYR A 93 -6.88 -5.49 17.87
CA TYR A 93 -6.21 -6.51 17.01
C TYR A 93 -6.97 -6.86 15.73
N GLN A 94 -8.15 -6.30 15.48
CA GLN A 94 -9.05 -6.85 14.46
C GLN A 94 -9.58 -5.83 13.44
N GLU A 95 -9.61 -4.54 13.75
CA GLU A 95 -10.23 -3.56 12.87
C GLU A 95 -9.20 -2.58 12.31
N SER A 96 -9.27 -2.37 11.01
CA SER A 96 -8.41 -1.43 10.29
C SER A 96 -9.24 -0.56 9.37
N TYR A 97 -9.07 0.73 9.49
CA TYR A 97 -9.72 1.74 8.68
C TYR A 97 -8.68 2.51 7.89
N TYR A 98 -9.05 2.97 6.69
CA TYR A 98 -8.12 3.63 5.79
C TYR A 98 -8.69 4.97 5.33
N TYR A 99 -7.87 6.02 5.43
CA TYR A 99 -8.24 7.40 5.14
C TYR A 99 -7.27 8.03 4.15
N SER A 100 -7.79 8.96 3.31
CA SER A 100 -6.99 9.66 2.31
C SER A 100 -6.37 10.96 2.85
N ASN A 101 -6.94 11.53 3.89
CA ASN A 101 -6.51 12.80 4.49
C ASN A 101 -6.64 12.80 6.02
N TRP A 102 -5.97 13.75 6.66
CA TRP A 102 -5.95 13.87 8.12
C TRP A 102 -7.27 14.38 8.70
N GLU A 103 -8.04 15.16 7.96
CA GLU A 103 -9.34 15.66 8.38
C GLU A 103 -10.31 14.52 8.67
N GLU A 104 -10.33 13.49 7.81
CA GLU A 104 -11.14 12.29 8.02
C GLU A 104 -10.69 11.50 9.26
N VAL A 105 -9.38 11.42 9.50
CA VAL A 105 -8.81 10.75 10.69
C VAL A 105 -9.19 11.51 11.95
N PHE A 106 -9.05 12.83 11.95
CA PHE A 106 -9.42 13.66 13.11
C PHE A 106 -10.90 13.54 13.43
N GLN A 107 -11.76 13.55 12.42
CA GLN A 107 -13.19 13.35 12.63
C GLN A 107 -13.49 12.00 13.25
N PHE A 108 -12.95 10.91 12.68
CA PHE A 108 -13.14 9.55 13.18
C PHE A 108 -12.68 9.42 14.65
N LEU A 109 -11.47 9.90 14.95
CA LEU A 109 -10.92 9.82 16.29
C LEU A 109 -11.67 10.72 17.29
N SER A 110 -12.15 11.89 16.84
CA SER A 110 -12.98 12.77 17.68
C SER A 110 -14.28 12.11 18.10
N GLU A 111 -14.95 11.41 17.18
CA GLU A 111 -16.16 10.63 17.47
C GLU A 111 -15.87 9.46 18.44
N LYS A 112 -14.73 8.78 18.23
CA LYS A 112 -14.33 7.62 19.03
C LYS A 112 -13.92 8.00 20.45
N ILE A 113 -13.11 9.04 20.61
CA ILE A 113 -12.57 9.50 21.90
C ILE A 113 -13.58 10.41 22.64
N GLY A 114 -14.55 11.00 21.91
CA GLY A 114 -15.53 11.94 22.46
C GLY A 114 -14.96 13.34 22.72
N THR A 115 -13.86 13.69 22.07
CA THR A 115 -13.19 15.00 22.21
C THR A 115 -12.75 15.48 20.83
N GLU A 116 -13.06 16.74 20.48
CA GLU A 116 -12.65 17.31 19.20
C GLU A 116 -11.12 17.35 19.05
N ILE A 117 -10.64 16.98 17.87
CA ILE A 117 -9.23 16.94 17.48
C ILE A 117 -9.03 17.83 16.25
N HIS A 118 -8.12 18.80 16.35
CA HIS A 118 -7.84 19.77 15.30
C HIS A 118 -6.38 19.78 14.85
N SER A 119 -5.52 19.00 15.48
CA SER A 119 -4.10 18.96 15.15
C SER A 119 -3.46 17.60 15.46
N MET A 120 -2.32 17.34 14.82
CA MET A 120 -1.51 16.15 15.09
C MET A 120 -1.03 16.10 16.56
N GLU A 121 -0.71 17.23 17.15
CA GLU A 121 -0.27 17.31 18.53
C GLU A 121 -1.38 16.92 19.51
N GLU A 122 -2.60 17.44 19.29
CA GLU A 122 -3.78 17.06 20.06
C GLU A 122 -4.11 15.58 19.91
N MET A 123 -4.08 15.09 18.66
CA MET A 123 -4.32 13.68 18.36
C MET A 123 -3.37 12.79 19.15
N ASN A 124 -2.07 13.03 19.06
CA ASN A 124 -1.07 12.20 19.74
C ASN A 124 -1.27 12.21 21.25
N ARG A 125 -1.50 13.39 21.84
CA ARG A 125 -1.75 13.51 23.28
C ARG A 125 -3.01 12.77 23.73
N LEU A 126 -4.10 12.85 22.96
CA LEU A 126 -5.36 12.21 23.30
C LEU A 126 -5.29 10.70 23.10
N LEU A 127 -4.57 10.23 22.07
CA LEU A 127 -4.31 8.81 21.84
C LEU A 127 -3.46 8.20 22.95
N ASP A 128 -2.44 8.91 23.45
CA ASP A 128 -1.64 8.44 24.59
C ASP A 128 -2.50 8.21 25.84
N ILE A 129 -3.42 9.14 26.12
CA ILE A 129 -4.37 9.01 27.24
C ILE A 129 -5.33 7.83 27.00
N TYR A 130 -5.97 7.81 25.83
CA TYR A 130 -6.94 6.77 25.46
C TYR A 130 -6.32 5.36 25.55
N ASN A 131 -5.16 5.17 24.96
CA ASN A 131 -4.46 3.88 24.93
C ASN A 131 -3.99 3.42 26.32
N THR A 132 -3.71 4.37 27.23
CA THR A 132 -3.38 4.05 28.64
C THR A 132 -4.59 3.49 29.39
N GLU A 133 -5.79 3.94 29.04
CA GLU A 133 -7.05 3.53 29.68
C GLU A 133 -7.69 2.31 29.01
N HIS A 134 -7.34 2.01 27.74
CA HIS A 134 -7.96 0.99 26.90
C HIS A 134 -6.91 0.07 26.25
N ASP A 135 -6.18 -0.70 27.04
CA ASP A 135 -5.04 -1.53 26.61
C ASP A 135 -5.44 -2.54 25.50
N ASP A 136 -6.60 -3.20 25.64
CA ASP A 136 -7.10 -4.20 24.67
C ASP A 136 -7.68 -3.56 23.38
N ASP A 137 -8.14 -2.31 23.46
CA ASP A 137 -8.75 -1.54 22.36
C ASP A 137 -7.90 -0.34 21.96
N SER A 138 -6.58 -0.46 22.09
CA SER A 138 -5.65 0.60 21.75
C SER A 138 -5.75 1.00 20.28
N ILE A 139 -5.59 2.30 20.03
CA ILE A 139 -5.65 2.87 18.67
C ILE A 139 -4.24 3.19 18.19
N LEU A 140 -3.89 2.67 17.02
CA LEU A 140 -2.64 2.98 16.33
C LEU A 140 -2.94 3.71 15.02
N VAL A 141 -2.31 4.85 14.81
CA VAL A 141 -2.41 5.61 13.56
C VAL A 141 -1.09 5.53 12.81
N ILE A 142 -1.15 5.09 11.56
CA ILE A 142 0.01 4.84 10.71
C ILE A 142 -0.13 5.66 9.43
N GLU A 143 0.79 6.56 9.15
CA GLU A 143 0.90 7.20 7.84
C GLU A 143 1.84 6.38 6.96
N PHE A 144 1.37 5.99 5.77
CA PHE A 144 2.19 5.29 4.78
C PHE A 144 3.28 6.22 4.25
N ARG A 145 4.52 5.78 4.34
CA ARG A 145 5.66 6.48 3.81
C ARG A 145 5.60 6.53 2.29
N LEU A 146 5.85 7.69 1.72
CA LEU A 146 6.01 7.81 0.27
C LEU A 146 7.35 7.20 -0.14
N ASP A 147 7.26 6.14 -0.89
CA ASP A 147 8.45 5.59 -1.52
C ASP A 147 8.84 6.48 -2.70
N LYS A 148 10.12 6.79 -2.81
CA LYS A 148 10.62 7.54 -3.94
C LYS A 148 10.38 6.73 -5.20
N ASP A 149 9.71 7.33 -6.16
CA ASP A 149 9.52 6.71 -7.47
C ASP A 149 10.90 6.46 -8.07
N CYS A 150 11.20 5.19 -8.31
CA CYS A 150 12.48 4.80 -8.87
C CYS A 150 12.47 5.03 -10.39
N SER A 151 12.37 6.29 -10.83
CA SER A 151 12.52 6.68 -12.23
C SER A 151 13.87 6.24 -12.83
N ASP A 152 14.90 6.07 -11.99
CA ASP A 152 16.24 5.62 -12.38
C ASP A 152 16.33 4.12 -12.76
N VAL A 153 15.21 3.41 -12.71
CA VAL A 153 15.20 1.95 -12.87
C VAL A 153 14.88 1.53 -14.31
N ALA A 154 14.31 2.41 -15.11
CA ALA A 154 14.09 2.12 -16.55
C ALA A 154 15.41 1.71 -17.25
N ASP A 155 16.52 2.35 -16.91
CA ASP A 155 17.84 2.08 -17.50
C ASP A 155 18.42 0.72 -17.07
N ARG A 156 18.22 0.31 -15.81
CA ARG A 156 18.72 -0.99 -15.32
C ARG A 156 17.87 -2.17 -15.77
N LEU A 157 16.59 -1.97 -16.07
CA LEU A 157 15.71 -3.02 -16.53
C LEU A 157 15.91 -3.37 -18.00
N SER A 158 16.32 -2.42 -18.83
CA SER A 158 16.64 -2.67 -20.23
C SER A 158 17.69 -3.77 -20.38
N ASP A 159 18.75 -3.74 -19.56
CA ASP A 159 19.83 -4.72 -19.59
C ASP A 159 19.42 -6.09 -19.05
N LYS A 160 18.49 -6.13 -18.08
CA LYS A 160 18.01 -7.37 -17.45
C LYS A 160 17.00 -8.15 -18.33
N TYR A 161 16.22 -7.44 -19.15
CA TYR A 161 15.12 -8.05 -19.92
C TYR A 161 15.37 -8.12 -21.44
N LEU A 162 16.36 -7.41 -21.97
CA LEU A 162 16.71 -7.45 -23.38
C LEU A 162 17.73 -8.54 -23.76
N SER A 163 18.26 -9.27 -22.78
CA SER A 163 19.13 -10.42 -23.02
C SER A 163 18.28 -11.70 -23.19
N VAL A 164 17.52 -11.80 -24.27
CA VAL A 164 16.90 -13.04 -24.78
C VAL A 164 17.46 -13.33 -26.15
#